data_4f636cb44b729c758e85ad74e16b62f9
#
_entry.id   4f636cb44b729c758e85ad74e16b62f9
#
_cell.length_a   1.000
_cell.length_b   1.000
_cell.length_c   1.000
_cell.angle_alpha   90.00
_cell.angle_beta   90.00
_cell.angle_gamma   90.00
#
_symmetry.space_group_name_H-M   'P 1'
#
loop_
_entity.id
_entity.type
_entity.pdbx_description
1 polymer ?
#
loop_
_entity_poly.entity_id
_entity_poly.type
_entity_poly.pdbx_seq_one_letter_code
_entity_poly.pdbx_strand_id
1 'polypeptide(L)'
;HISVRFGPGVLRKGMDPLSFLNFLASLGEITAINTLADAMPAAAEMDPESCYLGFEIHFQTRASKAQIEQVFEFVRDECTLYILPPHSKIDEYITLINESPEGPMRLGEILVRSGALTQAELEEGLAVQSRSAGVEVEGDSPAQTPIGEILVEQKVVTPQQVEQALQKQ
;
A
#
# COMPACT_ATOMS: atom_id res chain seq x y z
N HIS A 1 7.43 4.09 -5.10
CA HIS A 1 6.20 3.33 -4.78
C HIS A 1 5.21 3.38 -5.95
N ILE A 2 4.57 2.26 -6.25
CA ILE A 2 3.55 2.15 -7.29
C ILE A 2 2.29 1.59 -6.65
N SER A 3 1.18 2.31 -6.81
CA SER A 3 -0.15 1.89 -6.37
C SER A 3 -1.00 1.66 -7.62
N VAL A 4 -1.52 0.46 -7.81
CA VAL A 4 -2.36 0.11 -8.96
C VAL A 4 -3.61 -0.64 -8.55
N ARG A 5 -4.77 -0.22 -9.08
CA ARG A 5 -6.07 -0.90 -8.96
C ARG A 5 -6.56 -1.25 -10.34
N PHE A 6 -6.67 -2.53 -10.64
CA PHE A 6 -7.21 -2.99 -11.91
C PHE A 6 -8.74 -2.95 -11.89
N GLY A 7 -9.33 -2.41 -12.93
CA GLY A 7 -10.77 -2.40 -13.11
C GLY A 7 -11.34 -3.78 -13.45
N PRO A 8 -12.64 -4.00 -13.21
CA PRO A 8 -13.26 -5.31 -13.42
C PRO A 8 -13.18 -5.83 -14.87
N GLY A 9 -13.07 -4.93 -15.86
CA GLY A 9 -13.03 -5.28 -17.26
C GLY A 9 -11.69 -5.78 -17.81
N VAL A 10 -10.60 -5.72 -17.02
CA VAL A 10 -9.24 -6.02 -17.47
C VAL A 10 -9.11 -7.44 -18.01
N LEU A 11 -9.64 -8.45 -17.29
CA LEU A 11 -9.58 -9.85 -17.72
C LEU A 11 -10.40 -10.10 -18.99
N ARG A 12 -11.58 -9.49 -19.12
CA ARG A 12 -12.44 -9.60 -20.30
C ARG A 12 -11.80 -9.04 -21.57
N LYS A 13 -10.89 -8.08 -21.41
CA LYS A 13 -10.08 -7.51 -22.51
C LYS A 13 -8.82 -8.33 -22.82
N GLY A 14 -8.66 -9.49 -22.17
CA GLY A 14 -7.51 -10.39 -22.35
C GLY A 14 -6.23 -9.89 -21.68
N MET A 15 -6.33 -8.94 -20.76
CA MET A 15 -5.17 -8.40 -20.02
C MET A 15 -5.08 -9.07 -18.65
N ASP A 16 -3.91 -9.61 -18.34
CA ASP A 16 -3.63 -10.28 -17.08
C ASP A 16 -2.78 -9.37 -16.19
N PRO A 17 -3.25 -9.03 -14.95
CA PRO A 17 -2.47 -8.26 -13.98
C PRO A 17 -1.07 -8.79 -13.73
N LEU A 18 -0.86 -10.12 -13.71
CA LEU A 18 0.46 -10.72 -13.51
C LEU A 18 1.42 -10.43 -14.66
N SER A 19 0.93 -10.27 -15.87
CA SER A 19 1.76 -9.90 -17.02
C SER A 19 2.39 -8.52 -16.85
N PHE A 20 1.65 -7.56 -16.29
CA PHE A 20 2.17 -6.23 -15.97
C PHE A 20 3.21 -6.28 -14.86
N LEU A 21 2.99 -7.08 -13.82
CA LEU A 21 3.98 -7.27 -12.74
C LEU A 21 5.27 -7.92 -13.26
N ASN A 22 5.16 -8.92 -14.13
CA ASN A 22 6.32 -9.56 -14.77
C ASN A 22 7.10 -8.59 -15.66
N PHE A 23 6.39 -7.74 -16.42
CA PHE A 23 7.05 -6.73 -17.23
C PHE A 23 7.71 -5.66 -16.36
N LEU A 24 7.06 -5.22 -15.29
CA LEU A 24 7.63 -4.31 -14.31
C LEU A 24 8.93 -4.90 -13.72
N ALA A 25 8.93 -6.18 -13.34
CA ALA A 25 10.10 -6.89 -12.82
C ALA A 25 11.27 -6.93 -13.82
N SER A 26 11.02 -6.80 -15.13
CA SER A 26 12.08 -6.69 -16.14
C SER A 26 12.79 -5.34 -16.14
N LEU A 27 12.16 -4.30 -15.57
CA LEU A 27 12.72 -2.93 -15.48
C LEU A 27 13.44 -2.65 -14.17
N GLY A 28 13.33 -3.55 -13.18
CA GLY A 28 13.92 -3.37 -11.86
C GLY A 28 13.55 -4.46 -10.89
N GLU A 29 13.75 -4.21 -9.60
CA GLU A 29 13.47 -5.16 -8.53
C GLU A 29 12.22 -4.74 -7.76
N ILE A 30 11.27 -5.67 -7.63
CA ILE A 30 10.12 -5.52 -6.72
C ILE A 30 10.61 -5.95 -5.34
N THR A 31 10.87 -4.98 -4.45
CA THR A 31 11.40 -5.22 -3.10
C THR A 31 10.31 -5.61 -2.12
N ALA A 32 9.08 -5.14 -2.34
CA ALA A 32 7.90 -5.57 -1.59
C ALA A 32 6.64 -5.40 -2.46
N ILE A 33 5.67 -6.28 -2.27
CA ILE A 33 4.37 -6.22 -2.92
C ILE A 33 3.28 -6.61 -1.92
N ASN A 34 2.25 -5.79 -1.82
CA ASN A 34 1.04 -6.10 -1.07
C ASN A 34 -0.13 -6.20 -2.04
N THR A 35 -0.81 -7.36 -2.03
CA THR A 35 -1.98 -7.59 -2.87
C THR A 35 -3.23 -7.15 -2.13
N LEU A 36 -4.03 -6.31 -2.77
CA LEU A 36 -5.29 -5.81 -2.27
C LEU A 36 -6.43 -6.61 -2.91
N ALA A 37 -7.20 -7.27 -2.10
CA ALA A 37 -8.34 -8.09 -2.49
C ALA A 37 -9.67 -7.59 -1.88
N ASP A 38 -9.71 -6.36 -1.39
CA ASP A 38 -10.86 -5.79 -0.68
C ASP A 38 -12.12 -5.70 -1.56
N ALA A 39 -11.92 -5.56 -2.87
CA ALA A 39 -13.01 -5.54 -3.84
C ALA A 39 -13.54 -6.93 -4.20
N MET A 40 -12.93 -8.01 -3.66
CA MET A 40 -13.30 -9.38 -4.00
C MET A 40 -14.62 -9.76 -3.30
N PRO A 41 -15.67 -10.12 -4.05
CA PRO A 41 -16.95 -10.53 -3.45
C PRO A 41 -16.86 -11.94 -2.86
N ALA A 42 -17.92 -12.36 -2.20
CA ALA A 42 -18.06 -13.76 -1.78
C ALA A 42 -17.98 -14.70 -2.99
N ALA A 43 -17.43 -15.91 -2.81
CA ALA A 43 -17.18 -16.86 -3.89
C ALA A 43 -18.43 -17.19 -4.75
N ALA A 44 -19.62 -17.14 -4.14
CA ALA A 44 -20.90 -17.37 -4.83
C ALA A 44 -21.32 -16.21 -5.75
N GLU A 45 -20.77 -15.03 -5.54
CA GLU A 45 -21.08 -13.80 -6.29
C GLU A 45 -19.94 -13.40 -7.23
N MET A 46 -18.82 -14.13 -7.18
CA MET A 46 -17.64 -13.85 -7.95
C MET A 46 -17.86 -14.12 -9.45
N ASP A 47 -17.64 -13.11 -10.26
CA ASP A 47 -17.56 -13.27 -11.72
C ASP A 47 -16.12 -13.65 -12.10
N PRO A 48 -15.87 -14.86 -12.64
CA PRO A 48 -14.53 -15.32 -12.99
C PRO A 48 -13.86 -14.53 -14.12
N GLU A 49 -14.61 -13.74 -14.87
CA GLU A 49 -14.10 -12.87 -15.94
C GLU A 49 -13.80 -11.45 -15.44
N SER A 50 -14.09 -11.15 -14.18
CA SER A 50 -13.84 -9.83 -13.59
C SER A 50 -12.58 -9.81 -12.73
N CYS A 51 -11.82 -8.72 -12.82
CA CYS A 51 -10.66 -8.49 -11.97
C CYS A 51 -11.07 -7.72 -10.70
N TYR A 52 -10.59 -8.17 -9.56
CA TYR A 52 -10.86 -7.59 -8.24
C TYR A 52 -9.58 -7.20 -7.50
N LEU A 53 -8.43 -7.25 -8.19
CA LEU A 53 -7.12 -7.12 -7.56
C LEU A 53 -6.55 -5.72 -7.72
N GLY A 54 -5.89 -5.27 -6.66
CA GLY A 54 -4.98 -4.14 -6.66
C GLY A 54 -3.63 -4.53 -6.05
N PHE A 55 -2.64 -3.68 -6.23
CA PHE A 55 -1.29 -3.92 -5.72
C PHE A 55 -0.67 -2.63 -5.22
N GLU A 56 -0.02 -2.72 -4.07
CA GLU A 56 0.93 -1.74 -3.55
C GLU A 56 2.35 -2.30 -3.70
N ILE A 57 3.20 -1.61 -4.45
CA ILE A 57 4.48 -2.15 -4.89
C ILE A 57 5.61 -1.20 -4.51
N HIS A 58 6.57 -1.69 -3.73
CA HIS A 58 7.85 -1.04 -3.55
C HIS A 58 8.80 -1.51 -4.65
N PHE A 59 9.25 -0.57 -5.47
CA PHE A 59 9.97 -0.86 -6.68
C PHE A 59 11.29 -0.09 -6.76
N GLN A 60 12.38 -0.83 -6.86
CA GLN A 60 13.71 -0.27 -7.02
C GLN A 60 14.17 -0.38 -8.47
N THR A 61 14.38 0.75 -9.12
CA THR A 61 14.72 0.79 -10.54
C THR A 61 15.54 2.03 -10.89
N ARG A 62 16.21 1.98 -12.04
CA ARG A 62 16.81 3.14 -12.72
C ARG A 62 15.91 3.69 -13.84
N ALA A 63 14.79 3.03 -14.12
CA ALA A 63 13.83 3.50 -15.11
C ALA A 63 13.18 4.80 -14.64
N SER A 64 12.90 5.68 -15.60
CA SER A 64 12.14 6.90 -15.33
C SER A 64 10.68 6.61 -15.04
N LYS A 65 9.97 7.57 -14.39
CA LYS A 65 8.53 7.48 -14.17
C LYS A 65 7.78 7.20 -15.48
N ALA A 66 8.15 7.87 -16.57
CA ALA A 66 7.52 7.67 -17.89
C ALA A 66 7.70 6.25 -18.42
N GLN A 67 8.84 5.60 -18.20
CA GLN A 67 9.06 4.21 -18.59
C GLN A 67 8.21 3.24 -17.74
N ILE A 68 8.01 3.55 -16.48
CA ILE A 68 7.10 2.77 -15.62
C ILE A 68 5.65 2.97 -16.06
N GLU A 69 5.23 4.20 -16.38
CA GLU A 69 3.89 4.49 -16.90
C GLU A 69 3.59 3.74 -18.19
N GLN A 70 4.59 3.59 -19.08
CA GLN A 70 4.46 2.83 -20.32
C GLN A 70 4.10 1.35 -20.10
N VAL A 71 4.52 0.75 -18.97
CA VAL A 71 4.14 -0.63 -18.63
C VAL A 71 2.62 -0.77 -18.58
N PHE A 72 1.93 0.25 -18.10
CA PHE A 72 0.48 0.26 -17.88
C PHE A 72 -0.30 0.97 -18.99
N GLU A 73 0.35 1.38 -20.09
CA GLU A 73 -0.28 2.18 -21.15
C GLU A 73 -1.52 1.50 -21.74
N PHE A 74 -1.43 0.19 -22.01
CA PHE A 74 -2.54 -0.58 -22.59
C PHE A 74 -3.71 -0.81 -21.63
N VAL A 75 -3.51 -0.60 -20.34
CA VAL A 75 -4.53 -0.80 -19.30
C VAL A 75 -4.92 0.51 -18.61
N ARG A 76 -4.43 1.65 -19.10
CA ARG A 76 -4.58 2.96 -18.47
C ARG A 76 -6.04 3.34 -18.19
N ASP A 77 -6.93 3.03 -19.14
CA ASP A 77 -8.36 3.33 -19.02
C ASP A 77 -9.12 2.32 -18.13
N GLU A 78 -8.44 1.22 -17.76
CA GLU A 78 -9.01 0.13 -16.97
C GLU A 78 -8.26 -0.03 -15.63
N CYS A 79 -7.43 0.94 -15.23
CA CYS A 79 -6.77 0.92 -13.95
C CYS A 79 -6.63 2.33 -13.36
N THR A 80 -6.63 2.39 -12.03
CA THR A 80 -6.18 3.56 -11.29
C THR A 80 -4.72 3.35 -10.93
N LEU A 81 -3.82 4.22 -11.39
CA LEU A 81 -2.38 4.10 -11.24
C LEU A 81 -1.78 5.35 -10.63
N TYR A 82 -1.06 5.19 -9.52
CA TYR A 82 -0.23 6.22 -8.90
C TYR A 82 1.21 5.75 -8.83
N ILE A 83 2.15 6.63 -9.20
CA ILE A 83 3.58 6.38 -9.11
C ILE A 83 4.21 7.50 -8.31
N LEU A 84 4.69 7.18 -7.12
CA LEU A 84 5.40 8.08 -6.22
C LEU A 84 6.91 7.86 -6.37
N PRO A 85 7.66 8.84 -6.87
CA PRO A 85 9.12 8.79 -6.92
C PRO A 85 9.76 8.69 -5.53
N PRO A 86 11.04 8.29 -5.43
CA PRO A 86 11.81 8.42 -4.19
C PRO A 86 11.81 9.88 -3.71
N HIS A 87 11.69 10.08 -2.40
CA HIS A 87 11.65 11.42 -1.79
C HIS A 87 10.47 12.30 -2.25
N SER A 88 9.36 11.68 -2.63
CA SER A 88 8.10 12.39 -2.88
C SER A 88 7.74 13.29 -1.71
N LYS A 89 7.13 14.45 -2.02
CA LYS A 89 6.65 15.36 -0.99
C LYS A 89 5.49 14.71 -0.23
N ILE A 90 5.33 15.10 1.03
CA ILE A 90 4.24 14.62 1.89
C ILE A 90 2.88 14.82 1.22
N ASP A 91 2.69 15.94 0.52
CA ASP A 91 1.45 16.25 -0.21
C ASP A 91 1.08 15.20 -1.27
N GLU A 92 2.06 14.54 -1.89
CA GLU A 92 1.83 13.47 -2.88
C GLU A 92 1.30 12.20 -2.19
N TYR A 93 1.82 11.87 -1.00
CA TYR A 93 1.29 10.77 -0.17
C TYR A 93 -0.13 11.08 0.32
N ILE A 94 -0.40 12.32 0.73
CA ILE A 94 -1.72 12.77 1.15
C ILE A 94 -2.71 12.63 -0.01
N THR A 95 -2.32 13.03 -1.21
CA THR A 95 -3.15 12.89 -2.42
C THR A 95 -3.50 11.44 -2.66
N LEU A 96 -2.51 10.54 -2.63
CA LEU A 96 -2.73 9.10 -2.79
C LEU A 96 -3.70 8.56 -1.73
N ILE A 97 -3.50 8.91 -0.46
CA ILE A 97 -4.38 8.51 0.64
C ILE A 97 -5.82 8.99 0.39
N ASN A 98 -6.00 10.25 0.00
CA ASN A 98 -7.33 10.84 -0.17
C ASN A 98 -8.08 10.32 -1.40
N GLU A 99 -7.36 9.97 -2.46
CA GLU A 99 -7.92 9.47 -3.73
C GLU A 99 -8.08 7.95 -3.75
N SER A 100 -7.58 7.24 -2.72
CA SER A 100 -7.79 5.79 -2.58
C SER A 100 -9.29 5.48 -2.42
N PRO A 101 -9.85 4.55 -3.20
CA PRO A 101 -11.29 4.28 -3.22
C PRO A 101 -11.80 3.52 -1.99
N GLU A 102 -10.91 3.04 -1.16
CA GLU A 102 -11.21 2.22 0.00
C GLU A 102 -11.81 3.07 1.14
N GLY A 103 -12.74 2.47 1.90
CA GLY A 103 -13.41 3.08 3.04
C GLY A 103 -12.51 3.27 4.27
N PRO A 104 -13.09 3.48 5.47
CA PRO A 104 -12.32 3.68 6.71
C PRO A 104 -11.38 2.49 6.97
N MET A 105 -10.10 2.79 7.14
CA MET A 105 -9.02 1.82 7.33
C MET A 105 -8.26 2.09 8.62
N ARG A 106 -7.56 1.07 9.12
CA ARG A 106 -6.65 1.25 10.25
C ARG A 106 -5.41 2.03 9.83
N LEU A 107 -4.83 2.80 10.76
CA LEU A 107 -3.64 3.62 10.52
C LEU A 107 -2.51 2.85 9.78
N GLY A 108 -2.20 1.62 10.23
CA GLY A 108 -1.16 0.81 9.59
C GLY A 108 -1.47 0.48 8.13
N GLU A 109 -2.72 0.16 7.82
CA GLU A 109 -3.16 -0.12 6.46
C GLU A 109 -3.04 1.11 5.55
N ILE A 110 -3.39 2.30 6.06
CA ILE A 110 -3.24 3.57 5.34
C ILE A 110 -1.76 3.81 5.02
N LEU A 111 -0.86 3.60 5.99
CA LEU A 111 0.57 3.79 5.81
C LEU A 111 1.19 2.82 4.78
N VAL A 112 0.75 1.54 4.77
CA VAL A 112 1.17 0.57 3.76
C VAL A 112 0.67 0.98 2.37
N ARG A 113 -0.59 1.35 2.24
CA ARG A 113 -1.21 1.73 0.96
C ARG A 113 -0.65 3.02 0.38
N SER A 114 -0.28 3.97 1.23
CA SER A 114 0.41 5.19 0.78
C SER A 114 1.88 4.95 0.40
N GLY A 115 2.42 3.76 0.69
CA GLY A 115 3.82 3.44 0.47
C GLY A 115 4.77 4.08 1.49
N ALA A 116 4.23 4.59 2.59
CA ALA A 116 5.04 5.13 3.69
C ALA A 116 5.79 4.02 4.43
N LEU A 117 5.23 2.81 4.46
CA LEU A 117 5.89 1.61 4.97
C LEU A 117 5.47 0.35 4.21
N THR A 118 6.24 -0.72 4.36
CA THR A 118 5.91 -2.03 3.81
C THR A 118 5.03 -2.83 4.77
N GLN A 119 4.39 -3.88 4.28
CA GLN A 119 3.62 -4.80 5.12
C GLN A 119 4.51 -5.46 6.19
N ALA A 120 5.75 -5.82 5.83
CA ALA A 120 6.71 -6.42 6.76
C ALA A 120 7.09 -5.47 7.90
N GLU A 121 7.33 -4.20 7.61
CA GLU A 121 7.62 -3.17 8.62
C GLU A 121 6.41 -2.92 9.53
N LEU A 122 5.18 -2.97 9.00
CA LEU A 122 3.97 -2.91 9.82
C LEU A 122 3.89 -4.09 10.78
N GLU A 123 4.11 -5.32 10.31
CA GLU A 123 4.08 -6.53 11.13
C GLU A 123 5.15 -6.51 12.22
N GLU A 124 6.35 -6.02 11.90
CA GLU A 124 7.43 -5.84 12.87
C GLU A 124 7.05 -4.82 13.95
N GLY A 125 6.48 -3.67 13.55
CA GLY A 125 5.98 -2.64 14.48
C GLY A 125 4.89 -3.16 15.41
N LEU A 126 3.94 -3.94 14.88
CA LEU A 126 2.89 -4.59 15.67
C LEU A 126 3.45 -5.64 16.64
N ALA A 127 4.47 -6.38 16.23
CA ALA A 127 5.15 -7.34 17.10
C ALA A 127 5.92 -6.65 18.25
N VAL A 128 6.50 -5.47 18.01
CA VAL A 128 7.12 -4.65 19.05
C VAL A 128 6.05 -4.14 20.01
N GLN A 129 4.95 -3.60 19.51
CA GLN A 129 3.83 -3.12 20.34
C GLN A 129 3.27 -4.23 21.24
N SER A 130 3.07 -5.44 20.71
CA SER A 130 2.58 -6.59 21.47
C SER A 130 3.55 -7.02 22.58
N ARG A 131 4.84 -6.95 22.32
CA ARG A 131 5.88 -7.26 23.34
C ARG A 131 5.95 -6.20 24.45
N SER A 132 5.78 -4.94 24.10
CA SER A 132 5.74 -3.83 25.07
C SER A 132 4.49 -3.88 25.94
N ALA A 133 3.35 -4.35 25.41
CA ALA A 133 2.12 -4.54 26.15
C ALA A 133 2.15 -5.73 27.15
N GLY A 134 3.10 -6.66 26.99
CA GLY A 134 3.26 -7.85 27.84
C GLY A 134 4.18 -7.65 29.05
N VAL A 135 4.78 -6.48 29.24
CA VAL A 135 5.58 -6.14 30.44
C VAL A 135 4.65 -5.50 31.46
N GLU A 136 4.10 -6.32 32.36
CA GLU A 136 3.38 -5.84 33.55
C GLU A 136 4.36 -5.10 34.46
N VAL A 137 4.35 -3.78 34.43
CA VAL A 137 4.90 -2.94 35.50
C VAL A 137 3.74 -2.64 36.43
N GLU A 138 3.80 -3.17 37.65
CA GLU A 138 2.86 -2.83 38.73
C GLU A 138 2.86 -1.31 38.99
N GLY A 139 1.74 -0.69 38.65
CA GLY A 139 1.49 0.71 39.01
C GLY A 139 1.11 1.59 37.82
N ASP A 140 -0.19 1.82 37.73
CA ASP A 140 -0.87 2.71 36.75
C ASP A 140 -1.07 2.09 35.35
N SER A 141 -2.28 2.24 34.80
CA SER A 141 -2.74 1.62 33.54
C SER A 141 -1.63 1.59 32.48
N PRO A 142 -1.32 0.45 31.86
CA PRO A 142 -0.31 0.40 30.82
C PRO A 142 -0.81 1.24 29.63
N ALA A 143 -0.25 2.43 29.49
CA ALA A 143 -0.41 3.22 28.27
C ALA A 143 0.26 2.43 27.14
N GLN A 144 -0.52 1.66 26.39
CA GLN A 144 -0.06 1.00 25.17
C GLN A 144 0.49 2.10 24.25
N THR A 145 1.80 2.08 24.01
CA THR A 145 2.40 3.05 23.08
C THR A 145 1.71 2.91 21.72
N PRO A 146 1.10 3.97 21.20
CA PRO A 146 0.42 3.91 19.92
C PRO A 146 1.38 3.43 18.82
N ILE A 147 0.90 2.59 17.90
CA ILE A 147 1.71 2.04 16.81
C ILE A 147 2.41 3.15 16.01
N GLY A 148 1.75 4.31 15.85
CA GLY A 148 2.34 5.46 15.16
C GLY A 148 3.61 5.99 15.84
N GLU A 149 3.67 6.03 17.17
CA GLU A 149 4.87 6.45 17.92
C GLU A 149 6.01 5.45 17.75
N ILE A 150 5.72 4.15 17.80
CA ILE A 150 6.70 3.08 17.60
C ILE A 150 7.34 3.18 16.21
N LEU A 151 6.53 3.38 15.18
CA LEU A 151 7.00 3.49 13.79
C LEU A 151 7.84 4.76 13.56
N VAL A 152 7.53 5.85 14.26
CA VAL A 152 8.34 7.08 14.24
C VAL A 152 9.67 6.88 14.95
N GLU A 153 9.70 6.21 16.13
CA GLU A 153 10.93 5.88 16.85
C GLU A 153 11.86 4.98 16.05
N GLN A 154 11.30 4.02 15.32
CA GLN A 154 12.05 3.14 14.40
C GLN A 154 12.50 3.87 13.13
N LYS A 155 12.11 5.14 12.94
CA LYS A 155 12.41 5.97 11.76
C LYS A 155 11.88 5.39 10.44
N VAL A 156 10.87 4.56 10.50
CA VAL A 156 10.21 3.95 9.33
C VAL A 156 9.27 4.96 8.67
N VAL A 157 8.56 5.74 9.50
CA VAL A 157 7.67 6.81 9.05
C VAL A 157 7.99 8.14 9.73
N THR A 158 7.59 9.25 9.12
CA THR A 158 7.70 10.58 9.73
C THR A 158 6.47 10.90 10.59
N PRO A 159 6.60 11.77 11.62
CA PRO A 159 5.46 12.22 12.42
C PRO A 159 4.32 12.81 11.57
N GLN A 160 4.67 13.51 10.49
CA GLN A 160 3.70 14.12 9.58
C GLN A 160 2.89 13.08 8.80
N GLN A 161 3.52 11.97 8.37
CA GLN A 161 2.82 10.86 7.70
C GLN A 161 1.83 10.18 8.63
N VAL A 162 2.20 10.01 9.91
CA VAL A 162 1.30 9.44 10.94
C VAL A 162 0.11 10.37 11.18
N GLU A 163 0.36 11.68 11.35
CA GLU A 163 -0.70 12.67 11.58
C GLU A 163 -1.72 12.71 10.43
N GLN A 164 -1.24 12.70 9.19
CA GLN A 164 -2.11 12.70 8.01
C GLN A 164 -2.93 11.41 7.90
N ALA A 165 -2.31 10.27 8.18
CA ALA A 165 -3.01 8.98 8.15
C ALA A 165 -4.09 8.90 9.26
N LEU A 166 -3.85 9.50 10.44
CA LEU A 166 -4.83 9.60 11.52
C LEU A 166 -6.02 10.50 11.16
N GLN A 167 -5.83 11.55 10.35
CA GLN A 167 -6.93 12.42 9.91
C GLN A 167 -7.89 11.71 8.94
N LYS A 168 -7.46 10.64 8.30
CA LYS A 168 -8.29 9.84 7.38
C LYS A 168 -8.97 8.65 8.07
N GLN A 169 -8.55 8.25 9.25
CA GLN A 169 -9.13 7.14 9.99
C GLN A 169 -10.53 7.48 10.56
#